data_26aa329e4fd93d6aec1021511e206ee3
#
_entry.id   26aa329e4fd93d6aec1021511e206ee3
#
_cell.length_a   1.000
_cell.length_b   1.000
_cell.length_c   1.000
_cell.angle_alpha   90.00
_cell.angle_beta   90.00
_cell.angle_gamma   90.00
#
_symmetry.space_group_name_H-M   'P 1'
#
loop_
_entity.id
_entity.type
_entity.pdbx_description
1 polymer ?
#
loop_
_entity_poly.entity_id
_entity_poly.type
_entity_poly.pdbx_seq_one_letter_code
_entity_poly.pdbx_strand_id
1 'polypeptide(L)'
;MSRRHSAKYKIDRRVGENIWGRPKSPVNKRNYKPGQHGQNRRNKVSDFGLQLMAKQKLKGYYGDITEKQFLRIYEEANRMKGNTSENLIGLLESRLDSIVYRAKFVPTIFAARQFAVTSAPRA
;
A
#
# COMPACT_ATOMS: atom_id res chain seq x y z
N MET A 1 -14.91 5.31 5.94
CA MET A 1 -13.47 5.16 5.61
C MET A 1 -12.68 6.15 6.44
N SER A 2 -11.63 5.71 7.10
CA SER A 2 -10.82 6.59 7.94
C SER A 2 -9.99 7.57 7.09
N ARG A 3 -9.88 8.80 7.57
CA ARG A 3 -9.10 9.85 6.91
C ARG A 3 -7.61 9.56 7.05
N ARG A 4 -6.88 9.72 5.97
CA ARG A 4 -5.43 9.57 5.97
C ARG A 4 -4.76 10.79 6.58
N HIS A 5 -3.86 10.57 7.53
CA HIS A 5 -3.12 11.63 8.22
C HIS A 5 -1.70 11.82 7.71
N SER A 6 -1.15 10.83 7.00
CA SER A 6 0.23 10.87 6.50
C SER A 6 0.29 11.25 5.02
N ALA A 7 1.36 11.90 4.60
CA ALA A 7 1.64 12.15 3.20
C ALA A 7 1.82 10.81 2.46
N LYS A 8 1.20 10.68 1.29
CA LYS A 8 1.12 9.40 0.56
C LYS A 8 2.47 8.81 0.17
N TYR A 9 3.45 9.63 -0.18
CA TYR A 9 4.75 9.16 -0.63
C TYR A 9 5.78 8.98 0.49
N LYS A 10 5.41 9.20 1.74
CA LYS A 10 6.22 8.74 2.88
C LYS A 10 6.38 7.22 2.90
N ILE A 11 5.43 6.50 2.32
CA ILE A 11 5.49 5.05 2.17
C ILE A 11 6.73 4.64 1.37
N ASP A 12 6.99 5.31 0.24
CA ASP A 12 8.19 5.07 -0.58
C ASP A 12 9.47 5.24 0.24
N ARG A 13 9.55 6.28 1.05
CA ARG A 13 10.71 6.55 1.89
C ARG A 13 10.89 5.52 3.01
N ARG A 14 9.81 5.04 3.61
CA ARG A 14 9.87 3.99 4.64
C ARG A 14 10.34 2.67 4.07
N VAL A 15 9.87 2.33 2.89
CA VAL A 15 10.22 1.10 2.18
C VAL A 15 11.61 1.20 1.55
N GLY A 16 12.02 2.41 1.15
CA GLY A 16 13.28 2.64 0.45
C GLY A 16 13.22 2.39 -1.05
N GLU A 17 12.02 2.29 -1.60
CA GLU A 17 11.77 2.04 -3.01
C GLU A 17 10.65 2.93 -3.54
N ASN A 18 10.73 3.29 -4.82
CA ASN A 18 9.66 3.98 -5.52
C ASN A 18 8.62 2.97 -6.00
N ILE A 19 7.71 2.55 -5.10
CA ILE A 19 6.79 1.43 -5.34
C ILE A 19 5.76 1.69 -6.44
N TRP A 20 5.44 2.96 -6.74
CA TRP A 20 4.55 3.32 -7.84
C TRP A 20 5.29 3.81 -9.10
N GLY A 21 6.62 3.83 -9.07
CA GLY A 21 7.43 4.25 -10.21
C GLY A 21 7.27 5.71 -10.63
N ARG A 22 6.89 6.60 -9.71
CA ARG A 22 6.65 8.01 -10.05
C ARG A 22 7.95 8.80 -10.06
N PRO A 23 8.20 9.61 -11.13
CA PRO A 23 9.43 10.40 -11.23
C PRO A 23 9.60 11.43 -10.11
N LYS A 24 8.49 11.93 -9.57
CA LYS A 24 8.48 12.96 -8.51
C LYS A 24 8.43 12.38 -7.10
N SER A 25 8.63 11.07 -6.93
CA SER A 25 8.62 10.48 -5.60
C SER A 25 9.74 11.05 -4.73
N PRO A 26 9.46 11.40 -3.46
CA PRO A 26 10.48 11.92 -2.54
C PRO A 26 11.67 10.98 -2.31
N VAL A 27 11.49 9.67 -2.49
CA VAL A 27 12.57 8.70 -2.32
C VAL A 27 13.71 8.92 -3.32
N ASN A 28 13.42 9.47 -4.50
CA ASN A 28 14.42 9.77 -5.52
C ASN A 28 15.40 10.87 -5.08
N LYS A 29 14.95 11.77 -4.21
CA LYS A 29 15.77 12.87 -3.67
C LYS A 29 16.25 12.58 -2.25
N ARG A 30 15.46 11.87 -1.46
CA ARG A 30 15.69 11.62 -0.04
C ARG A 30 15.63 10.12 0.21
N ASN A 31 16.71 9.43 -0.11
CA ASN A 31 16.79 7.97 0.06
C ASN A 31 17.08 7.58 1.52
N TYR A 32 16.30 8.15 2.45
CA TYR A 32 16.36 7.83 3.87
C TYR A 32 14.95 7.88 4.46
N LYS A 33 14.77 7.24 5.61
CA LYS A 33 13.46 7.16 6.26
C LYS A 33 12.92 8.54 6.65
N PRO A 34 11.60 8.74 6.65
CA PRO A 34 11.01 10.00 7.09
C PRO A 34 11.22 10.22 8.59
N GLY A 35 11.19 11.50 9.00
CA GLY A 35 11.33 11.90 10.38
C GLY A 35 12.68 12.55 10.70
N GLN A 36 12.76 13.14 11.89
CA GLN A 36 13.93 13.90 12.34
C GLN A 36 15.21 13.06 12.39
N HIS A 37 15.10 11.78 12.74
CA HIS A 37 16.22 10.86 12.89
C HIS A 37 16.37 9.88 11.72
N GLY A 38 15.66 10.11 10.62
CA GLY A 38 15.67 9.20 9.47
C GLY A 38 17.06 9.02 8.85
N GLN A 39 17.84 10.08 8.75
CA GLN A 39 19.18 10.06 8.16
C GLN A 39 20.19 9.29 9.03
N ASN A 40 20.00 9.29 10.33
CA ASN A 40 20.92 8.70 11.30
C ASN A 40 20.58 7.25 11.66
N ARG A 41 19.50 6.71 11.13
CA ARG A 41 19.10 5.34 11.40
C ARG A 41 19.92 4.34 10.60
N ARG A 42 20.80 3.64 11.31
CA ARG A 42 21.44 2.44 10.82
C ARG A 42 20.58 1.24 11.24
N ASN A 43 20.00 0.57 10.26
CA ASN A 43 19.14 -0.57 10.56
C ASN A 43 19.80 -1.87 10.13
N LYS A 44 20.17 -2.65 11.12
CA LYS A 44 20.34 -4.08 10.92
C LYS A 44 18.96 -4.71 10.96
N VAL A 45 18.46 -5.17 9.80
CA VAL A 45 17.10 -5.71 9.69
C VAL A 45 17.14 -7.21 9.96
N SER A 46 16.38 -7.66 10.96
CA SER A 46 16.19 -9.08 11.24
C SER A 46 15.29 -9.72 10.16
N ASP A 47 15.28 -11.06 10.09
CA ASP A 47 14.40 -11.80 9.16
C ASP A 47 12.92 -11.45 9.39
N PHE A 48 12.52 -11.34 10.65
CA PHE A 48 11.17 -10.88 11.02
C PHE A 48 10.90 -9.47 10.49
N GLY A 49 11.89 -8.58 10.60
CA GLY A 49 11.80 -7.21 10.09
C GLY A 49 11.63 -7.17 8.58
N LEU A 50 12.32 -8.03 7.82
CA LEU A 50 12.17 -8.13 6.38
C LEU A 50 10.77 -8.58 5.98
N GLN A 51 10.20 -9.58 6.68
CA GLN A 51 8.85 -10.06 6.44
C GLN A 51 7.81 -8.99 6.75
N LEU A 52 7.99 -8.26 7.85
CA LEU A 52 7.12 -7.15 8.22
C LEU A 52 7.17 -6.04 7.19
N MET A 53 8.36 -5.69 6.67
CA MET A 53 8.52 -4.69 5.62
C MET A 53 7.80 -5.09 4.33
N ALA A 54 7.88 -6.36 3.93
CA ALA A 54 7.18 -6.86 2.75
C ALA A 54 5.66 -6.70 2.89
N LYS A 55 5.12 -7.02 4.05
CA LYS A 55 3.69 -6.83 4.37
C LYS A 55 3.30 -5.36 4.32
N GLN A 56 4.09 -4.48 4.92
CA GLN A 56 3.83 -3.04 4.93
C GLN A 56 3.91 -2.43 3.53
N LYS A 57 4.85 -2.89 2.72
CA LYS A 57 4.97 -2.49 1.32
C LYS A 57 3.71 -2.86 0.53
N LEU A 58 3.22 -4.08 0.68
CA LEU A 58 2.02 -4.55 0.01
C LEU A 58 0.79 -3.73 0.40
N LYS A 59 0.60 -3.50 1.68
CA LYS A 59 -0.51 -2.68 2.20
C LYS A 59 -0.43 -1.24 1.67
N GLY A 60 0.75 -0.67 1.68
CA GLY A 60 0.99 0.68 1.19
C GLY A 60 0.68 0.83 -0.29
N TYR A 61 1.11 -0.12 -1.10
CA TYR A 61 0.89 -0.12 -2.55
C TYR A 61 -0.60 -0.07 -2.90
N TYR A 62 -1.45 -0.77 -2.16
CA TYR A 62 -2.89 -0.81 -2.39
C TYR A 62 -3.66 0.31 -1.69
N GLY A 63 -3.00 1.44 -1.42
CA GLY A 63 -3.63 2.63 -0.87
C GLY A 63 -3.58 2.73 0.64
N ASP A 64 -2.57 2.16 1.25
CA ASP A 64 -2.36 2.17 2.70
C ASP A 64 -3.57 1.60 3.44
N ILE A 65 -3.99 0.41 3.05
CA ILE A 65 -5.11 -0.29 3.69
C ILE A 65 -4.79 -0.61 5.15
N THR A 66 -5.83 -0.59 5.98
CA THR A 66 -5.66 -0.85 7.41
C THR A 66 -5.29 -2.31 7.67
N GLU A 67 -4.66 -2.57 8.80
CA GLU A 67 -4.33 -3.93 9.24
C GLU A 67 -5.58 -4.82 9.31
N LYS A 68 -6.69 -4.27 9.78
CA LYS A 68 -7.96 -4.98 9.89
C LYS A 68 -8.50 -5.39 8.53
N GLN A 69 -8.47 -4.49 7.54
CA GLN A 69 -8.89 -4.79 6.17
C GLN A 69 -7.97 -5.84 5.53
N PHE A 70 -6.66 -5.69 5.72
CA PHE A 70 -5.69 -6.64 5.20
C PHE A 70 -5.89 -8.03 5.80
N LEU A 71 -6.13 -8.13 7.10
CA LEU A 71 -6.37 -9.39 7.78
C LEU A 71 -7.61 -10.10 7.22
N ARG A 72 -8.69 -9.38 7.00
CA ARG A 72 -9.93 -9.94 6.38
C ARG A 72 -9.65 -10.51 4.99
N ILE A 73 -8.90 -9.78 4.19
CA ILE A 73 -8.55 -10.21 2.82
C ILE A 73 -7.65 -11.45 2.89
N TYR A 74 -6.69 -11.47 3.80
CA TYR A 74 -5.80 -12.62 4.01
C TYR A 74 -6.58 -13.87 4.45
N GLU A 75 -7.48 -13.73 5.40
CA GLU A 75 -8.34 -14.84 5.86
C GLU A 75 -9.19 -15.41 4.73
N GLU A 76 -9.76 -14.54 3.90
CA GLU A 76 -10.52 -14.97 2.73
C GLU A 76 -9.62 -15.69 1.71
N ALA A 77 -8.44 -15.16 1.45
CA ALA A 77 -7.47 -15.78 0.55
C ALA A 77 -7.03 -17.16 1.04
N ASN A 78 -6.86 -17.31 2.34
CA ASN A 78 -6.48 -18.57 2.96
C ASN A 78 -7.62 -19.61 2.91
N ARG A 79 -8.86 -19.16 2.95
CA ARG A 79 -10.05 -20.03 2.82
C ARG A 79 -10.25 -20.54 1.39
N MET A 80 -9.86 -19.77 0.40
CA MET A 80 -9.98 -20.14 -1.01
C MET A 80 -9.05 -21.29 -1.38
N LYS A 81 -9.45 -22.11 -2.34
CA LYS A 81 -8.61 -23.18 -2.88
C LYS A 81 -7.46 -22.61 -3.69
N GLY A 82 -6.30 -23.24 -3.61
CA GLY A 82 -5.12 -22.89 -4.36
C GLY A 82 -4.07 -22.18 -3.52
N ASN A 83 -3.15 -21.49 -4.18
CA ASN A 83 -2.04 -20.79 -3.53
C ASN A 83 -2.55 -19.53 -2.82
N THR A 84 -2.33 -19.44 -1.52
CA THR A 84 -2.78 -18.32 -0.70
C THR A 84 -2.22 -16.98 -1.19
N SER A 85 -0.96 -16.93 -1.63
CA SER A 85 -0.34 -15.70 -2.13
C SER A 85 -1.02 -15.19 -3.40
N GLU A 86 -1.31 -16.09 -4.34
CA GLU A 86 -2.01 -15.73 -5.57
C GLU A 86 -3.43 -15.28 -5.28
N ASN A 87 -4.14 -15.97 -4.38
CA ASN A 87 -5.48 -15.60 -3.95
C ASN A 87 -5.49 -14.22 -3.29
N LEU A 88 -4.50 -13.93 -2.45
CA LEU A 88 -4.35 -12.64 -1.78
C LEU A 88 -4.19 -11.50 -2.80
N ILE A 89 -3.29 -11.65 -3.75
CA ILE A 89 -3.09 -10.65 -4.81
C ILE A 89 -4.34 -10.51 -5.66
N GLY A 90 -5.00 -11.60 -6.01
CA GLY A 90 -6.25 -11.57 -6.77
C GLY A 90 -7.34 -10.79 -6.06
N LEU A 91 -7.51 -10.99 -4.76
CA LEU A 91 -8.48 -10.25 -3.96
C LEU A 91 -8.14 -8.77 -3.85
N LEU A 92 -6.87 -8.43 -3.66
CA LEU A 92 -6.42 -7.03 -3.61
C LEU A 92 -6.64 -6.32 -4.95
N GLU A 93 -6.34 -6.99 -6.06
CA GLU A 93 -6.57 -6.44 -7.41
C GLU A 93 -8.06 -6.35 -7.78
N SER A 94 -8.92 -7.13 -7.13
CA SER A 94 -10.37 -7.12 -7.37
C SER A 94 -11.10 -5.97 -6.65
N ARG A 95 -10.42 -5.22 -5.80
CA ARG A 95 -11.02 -4.06 -5.13
C ARG A 95 -11.39 -2.98 -6.15
N LEU A 96 -12.48 -2.27 -5.89
CA LEU A 96 -12.94 -1.20 -6.79
C LEU A 96 -11.88 -0.13 -6.99
N ASP A 97 -11.20 0.29 -5.94
CA ASP A 97 -10.12 1.28 -6.02
C ASP A 97 -8.96 0.78 -6.88
N SER A 98 -8.58 -0.48 -6.76
CA SER A 98 -7.53 -1.07 -7.59
C SER A 98 -7.94 -1.11 -9.06
N ILE A 99 -9.18 -1.49 -9.36
CA ILE A 99 -9.72 -1.53 -10.72
C ILE A 99 -9.71 -0.14 -11.35
N VAL A 100 -10.18 0.87 -10.63
CA VAL A 100 -10.20 2.27 -11.08
C VAL A 100 -8.79 2.77 -11.37
N TYR A 101 -7.84 2.46 -10.50
CA TYR A 101 -6.43 2.82 -10.69
C TYR A 101 -5.82 2.13 -11.92
N ARG A 102 -6.04 0.82 -12.06
CA ARG A 102 -5.52 0.05 -13.21
C ARG A 102 -6.13 0.48 -14.54
N ALA A 103 -7.39 0.90 -14.53
CA ALA A 103 -8.07 1.46 -15.70
C ALA A 103 -7.61 2.88 -16.06
N LYS A 104 -6.73 3.48 -15.26
CA LYS A 104 -6.13 4.80 -15.44
C LYS A 104 -7.14 5.96 -15.42
N PHE A 105 -8.25 5.80 -14.72
CA PHE A 105 -9.19 6.90 -14.51
C PHE A 105 -8.62 7.98 -13.60
N VAL A 106 -7.67 7.64 -12.75
CA VAL A 106 -7.03 8.54 -11.79
C VAL A 106 -5.53 8.26 -11.75
N PRO A 107 -4.69 9.27 -11.39
CA PRO A 107 -3.24 9.12 -11.43
C PRO A 107 -2.63 8.34 -10.26
N THR A 108 -3.35 8.18 -9.14
CA THR A 108 -2.85 7.48 -7.95
C THR A 108 -3.89 6.55 -7.35
N ILE A 109 -3.43 5.53 -6.62
CA ILE A 109 -4.33 4.61 -5.89
C ILE A 109 -5.12 5.35 -4.81
N PHE A 110 -4.55 6.39 -4.21
CA PHE A 110 -5.24 7.22 -3.22
C PHE A 110 -6.38 8.01 -3.84
N ALA A 111 -6.18 8.56 -5.03
CA ALA A 111 -7.23 9.21 -5.81
C ALA A 111 -8.31 8.20 -6.22
N ALA A 112 -7.92 6.97 -6.55
CA ALA A 112 -8.85 5.89 -6.86
C ALA A 112 -9.76 5.55 -5.68
N ARG A 113 -9.22 5.51 -4.47
CA ARG A 113 -10.00 5.29 -3.25
C ARG A 113 -11.03 6.40 -3.04
N GLN A 114 -10.62 7.65 -3.22
CA GLN A 114 -11.52 8.80 -3.11
C GLN A 114 -12.60 8.75 -4.18
N PHE A 115 -12.24 8.44 -5.41
CA PHE A 115 -13.17 8.30 -6.53
C PHE A 115 -14.21 7.20 -6.24
N ALA A 116 -13.78 6.05 -5.75
CA ALA A 116 -14.67 4.93 -5.43
C ALA A 116 -15.66 5.31 -4.33
N VAL A 117 -15.22 6.02 -3.29
CA VAL A 117 -16.09 6.49 -2.19
C VAL A 117 -17.11 7.50 -2.69
N THR A 118 -16.67 8.45 -3.52
CA THR A 118 -17.54 9.52 -4.06
C THR A 118 -18.56 8.99 -5.05
N SER A 119 -18.20 7.98 -5.85
CA SER A 119 -19.04 7.41 -6.90
C SER A 119 -19.90 6.24 -6.42
N ALA A 120 -19.65 5.72 -5.21
CA ALA A 120 -20.42 4.60 -4.69
C ALA A 120 -21.88 5.00 -4.47
N PRO A 121 -22.86 4.16 -4.83
CA PRO A 121 -24.26 4.45 -4.55
C PRO A 121 -24.48 4.56 -3.03
N ARG A 122 -25.15 5.63 -2.64
CA ARG A 122 -25.55 5.79 -1.24
C ARG A 122 -26.70 4.84 -0.92
N ALA A 123 -26.47 4.06 0.09
CA ALA A 123 -27.52 3.14 0.56
C ALA A 123 -28.69 3.91 1.16
#